data_36b5441948166ff89cbb711c504e665e
#
_entry.id   36b5441948166ff89cbb711c504e665e
#
_cell.length_a   1.000
_cell.length_b   1.000
_cell.length_c   1.000
_cell.angle_alpha   90.00
_cell.angle_beta   90.00
_cell.angle_gamma   90.00
#
_symmetry.space_group_name_H-M   'P 1'
#
loop_
_entity.id
_entity.type
_entity.pdbx_description
1 polymer ?
#
loop_
_entity_poly.entity_id
_entity_poly.type
_entity_poly.pdbx_seq_one_letter_code
_entity_poly.pdbx_strand_id
1 'polypeptide(L)'
;MNELSLIIEKLLVYAKEHLDLDALDLIYTRNLLLNKLNVDEPYYGELETDYIKELSVPDLLLDELRNALSNKGVENIELLLVDIMGILSPMPSVVRDRVLRLESEKPGSGLDYLFNLQIKNNYIQKIAIDRNVYFKKEFEDNFLEITINLSKPEKKNDDIKKLLTDKVLLTYPKCLLCIENLGYKGRSNHPARENIRIVPLKLDGEEWFLQYSPYAYFDHHAIIINNSHTNMTISHQTFKKLLEFVNVFPTFFVGSNSDLPIVGGSILNHEHYQGGLHLLPVFYSKDRKVFLKNDDVKVSVLNWYNTVIRIESKSIETICKYADRVFDEWIVYNDESVDIISHTGSTRHSTITPIARKIGDVYQLNMILRNNRTNAEHPDGIFHAHKEYHHIKQEGIGLIEAMGLFILPPRLKRQMGYIEEILSSDDDVENYYSMYQDLLIH
;
A
#
# COMPACT_ATOMS: atom_id res chain seq x y z
N MET A 1 -38.35 -7.92 19.75
CA MET A 1 -37.19 -7.01 19.93
C MET A 1 -36.49 -6.85 18.57
N ASN A 2 -36.18 -5.65 18.19
CA ASN A 2 -35.49 -5.46 16.91
C ASN A 2 -33.97 -5.74 17.08
N GLU A 3 -33.48 -6.83 16.51
CA GLU A 3 -32.07 -7.24 16.56
C GLU A 3 -31.10 -6.13 16.14
N LEU A 4 -31.47 -5.34 15.11
CA LEU A 4 -30.66 -4.23 14.65
C LEU A 4 -30.52 -3.10 15.68
N SER A 5 -31.57 -2.80 16.49
CA SER A 5 -31.44 -1.78 17.54
C SER A 5 -30.45 -2.20 18.63
N LEU A 6 -30.39 -3.48 18.99
CA LEU A 6 -29.39 -4.01 19.91
C LEU A 6 -27.97 -3.89 19.34
N ILE A 7 -27.78 -4.26 18.07
CA ILE A 7 -26.46 -4.15 17.39
C ILE A 7 -26.01 -2.69 17.29
N ILE A 8 -26.92 -1.74 17.02
CA ILE A 8 -26.61 -0.30 17.02
C ILE A 8 -26.00 0.12 18.37
N GLU A 9 -26.62 -0.25 19.50
CA GLU A 9 -26.09 0.12 20.82
C GLU A 9 -24.71 -0.51 21.08
N LYS A 10 -24.49 -1.76 20.69
CA LYS A 10 -23.18 -2.41 20.76
C LYS A 10 -22.12 -1.64 19.94
N LEU A 11 -22.46 -1.22 18.72
CA LEU A 11 -21.57 -0.44 17.86
C LEU A 11 -21.26 0.96 18.43
N LEU A 12 -22.22 1.58 19.11
CA LEU A 12 -22.01 2.87 19.80
C LEU A 12 -21.06 2.72 20.99
N VAL A 13 -21.20 1.62 21.78
CA VAL A 13 -20.24 1.31 22.85
C VAL A 13 -18.85 1.11 22.26
N TYR A 14 -18.71 0.32 21.19
CA TYR A 14 -17.46 0.11 20.50
C TYR A 14 -16.84 1.44 20.02
N ALA A 15 -17.62 2.32 19.39
CA ALA A 15 -17.13 3.58 18.89
C ALA A 15 -16.66 4.53 20.00
N LYS A 16 -17.37 4.54 21.14
CA LYS A 16 -16.96 5.31 22.31
C LYS A 16 -15.62 4.81 22.88
N GLU A 17 -15.43 3.50 23.00
CA GLU A 17 -14.22 2.92 23.60
C GLU A 17 -13.02 2.91 22.64
N HIS A 18 -13.24 2.78 21.33
CA HIS A 18 -12.19 2.47 20.36
C HIS A 18 -12.01 3.49 19.25
N LEU A 19 -13.04 4.30 18.94
CA LEU A 19 -13.00 5.25 17.81
C LEU A 19 -13.05 6.72 18.27
N ASP A 20 -12.86 6.99 19.57
CA ASP A 20 -12.88 8.34 20.14
C ASP A 20 -14.22 9.10 19.91
N LEU A 21 -15.34 8.38 19.81
CA LEU A 21 -16.65 9.01 19.67
C LEU A 21 -16.99 9.74 20.96
N ASP A 22 -17.15 11.07 20.88
CA ASP A 22 -17.47 11.90 22.04
C ASP A 22 -18.86 11.56 22.60
N ALA A 23 -19.01 11.73 23.91
CA ALA A 23 -20.28 11.49 24.60
C ALA A 23 -21.44 12.36 24.07
N LEU A 24 -21.13 13.59 23.63
CA LEU A 24 -22.09 14.50 23.03
C LEU A 24 -22.59 13.97 21.66
N ASP A 25 -21.69 13.33 20.89
CA ASP A 25 -21.99 12.82 19.55
C ASP A 25 -22.77 11.49 19.56
N LEU A 26 -22.85 10.79 20.72
CA LEU A 26 -23.51 9.48 20.81
C LEU A 26 -24.98 9.52 20.37
N ILE A 27 -25.76 10.52 20.81
CA ILE A 27 -27.19 10.61 20.44
C ILE A 27 -27.34 10.92 18.94
N TYR A 28 -26.52 11.85 18.44
CA TYR A 28 -26.51 12.21 17.02
C TYR A 28 -26.19 10.99 16.15
N THR A 29 -25.11 10.26 16.47
CA THR A 29 -24.65 9.08 15.76
C THR A 29 -25.68 7.95 15.83
N ARG A 30 -26.31 7.72 17.01
CA ARG A 30 -27.43 6.77 17.15
C ARG A 30 -28.54 7.07 16.15
N ASN A 31 -28.98 8.31 16.09
CA ASN A 31 -30.08 8.72 15.19
C ASN A 31 -29.71 8.55 13.72
N LEU A 32 -28.43 8.79 13.34
CA LEU A 32 -27.95 8.51 11.98
C LEU A 32 -28.00 7.01 11.66
N LEU A 33 -27.58 6.14 12.59
CA LEU A 33 -27.61 4.68 12.42
C LEU A 33 -29.03 4.13 12.37
N LEU A 34 -29.93 4.61 13.24
CA LEU A 34 -31.35 4.26 13.22
C LEU A 34 -31.96 4.57 11.85
N ASN A 35 -31.75 5.79 11.38
CA ASN A 35 -32.21 6.21 10.04
C ASN A 35 -31.60 5.38 8.92
N LYS A 36 -30.28 5.14 8.95
CA LYS A 36 -29.57 4.37 7.92
C LYS A 36 -30.05 2.91 7.83
N LEU A 37 -30.36 2.29 8.96
CA LEU A 37 -30.80 0.90 9.06
C LEU A 37 -32.33 0.75 9.06
N ASN A 38 -33.07 1.83 8.89
CA ASN A 38 -34.53 1.88 8.91
C ASN A 38 -35.10 1.22 10.18
N VAL A 39 -34.63 1.69 11.35
CA VAL A 39 -35.03 1.26 12.68
C VAL A 39 -35.68 2.44 13.39
N ASP A 40 -36.89 2.26 13.89
CA ASP A 40 -37.70 3.36 14.45
C ASP A 40 -37.27 3.77 15.87
N GLU A 41 -36.79 2.81 16.68
CA GLU A 41 -36.50 3.03 18.10
C GLU A 41 -35.17 2.40 18.52
N PRO A 42 -34.43 3.03 19.46
CA PRO A 42 -33.24 2.45 20.04
C PRO A 42 -33.59 1.26 20.94
N TYR A 43 -32.58 0.48 21.32
CA TYR A 43 -32.72 -0.60 22.28
C TYR A 43 -32.67 -0.04 23.69
N TYR A 44 -33.66 -0.43 24.53
CA TYR A 44 -33.80 0.02 25.91
C TYR A 44 -33.48 -1.05 26.95
N GLY A 45 -33.10 -2.26 26.53
CA GLY A 45 -32.79 -3.37 27.44
C GLY A 45 -31.37 -3.28 28.05
N GLU A 46 -31.07 -4.23 28.91
CA GLU A 46 -29.72 -4.38 29.45
C GLU A 46 -28.74 -4.77 28.33
N LEU A 47 -27.56 -4.17 28.33
CA LEU A 47 -26.50 -4.39 27.34
C LEU A 47 -25.25 -4.95 28.05
N GLU A 48 -24.83 -6.13 27.65
CA GLU A 48 -23.53 -6.68 28.04
C GLU A 48 -22.45 -5.99 27.22
N THR A 49 -21.58 -5.23 27.88
CA THR A 49 -20.61 -4.36 27.21
C THR A 49 -19.16 -4.71 27.47
N ASP A 50 -18.85 -5.53 28.47
CA ASP A 50 -17.46 -5.76 28.91
C ASP A 50 -16.62 -6.42 27.82
N TYR A 51 -17.17 -7.40 27.10
CA TYR A 51 -16.47 -8.02 25.99
C TYR A 51 -16.20 -7.03 24.83
N ILE A 52 -17.08 -6.02 24.64
CA ILE A 52 -16.91 -5.00 23.57
C ILE A 52 -15.70 -4.11 23.84
N LYS A 53 -15.44 -3.78 25.11
CA LYS A 53 -14.29 -2.97 25.53
C LYS A 53 -12.97 -3.68 25.29
N GLU A 54 -12.97 -5.02 25.24
CA GLU A 54 -11.79 -5.86 24.99
C GLU A 54 -11.54 -6.13 23.49
N LEU A 55 -12.49 -5.78 22.61
CA LEU A 55 -12.32 -5.98 21.17
C LEU A 55 -11.21 -5.07 20.62
N SER A 56 -10.23 -5.68 19.96
CA SER A 56 -9.18 -4.93 19.25
C SER A 56 -9.60 -4.46 17.85
N VAL A 57 -10.62 -5.14 17.26
CA VAL A 57 -11.17 -4.90 15.91
C VAL A 57 -12.70 -5.11 15.93
N PRO A 58 -13.47 -4.50 15.00
CA PRO A 58 -14.92 -4.54 15.02
C PRO A 58 -15.54 -5.81 14.39
N ASP A 59 -14.74 -6.73 13.89
CA ASP A 59 -15.18 -7.84 13.03
C ASP A 59 -16.32 -8.65 13.64
N LEU A 60 -16.29 -8.96 14.95
CA LEU A 60 -17.36 -9.69 15.62
C LEU A 60 -18.70 -8.94 15.51
N LEU A 61 -18.71 -7.64 15.76
CA LEU A 61 -19.93 -6.82 15.69
C LEU A 61 -20.39 -6.63 14.24
N LEU A 62 -19.44 -6.53 13.29
CA LEU A 62 -19.75 -6.45 11.87
C LEU A 62 -20.33 -7.77 11.35
N ASP A 63 -19.88 -8.91 11.85
CA ASP A 63 -20.46 -10.22 11.51
C ASP A 63 -21.88 -10.38 12.07
N GLU A 64 -22.15 -9.95 13.30
CA GLU A 64 -23.51 -9.88 13.85
C GLU A 64 -24.41 -9.01 12.96
N LEU A 65 -23.95 -7.83 12.57
CA LEU A 65 -24.69 -6.91 11.72
C LEU A 65 -24.91 -7.48 10.31
N ARG A 66 -23.88 -8.08 9.71
CA ARG A 66 -23.97 -8.74 8.40
C ARG A 66 -25.03 -9.82 8.39
N ASN A 67 -25.06 -10.68 9.41
CA ASN A 67 -26.05 -11.73 9.55
C ASN A 67 -27.47 -11.18 9.71
N ALA A 68 -27.66 -10.17 10.56
CA ALA A 68 -28.96 -9.54 10.76
C ALA A 68 -29.50 -8.86 9.49
N LEU A 69 -28.63 -8.21 8.71
CA LEU A 69 -28.98 -7.58 7.43
C LEU A 69 -29.29 -8.64 6.35
N SER A 70 -28.51 -9.72 6.29
CA SER A 70 -28.73 -10.84 5.36
C SER A 70 -30.09 -11.51 5.61
N ASN A 71 -30.46 -11.74 6.88
CA ASN A 71 -31.75 -12.30 7.25
C ASN A 71 -32.93 -11.40 6.83
N LYS A 72 -32.71 -10.11 6.68
CA LYS A 72 -33.69 -9.14 6.17
C LYS A 72 -33.66 -8.96 4.65
N GLY A 73 -32.81 -9.66 3.94
CA GLY A 73 -32.67 -9.55 2.47
C GLY A 73 -32.08 -8.26 1.98
N VAL A 74 -31.27 -7.57 2.80
CA VAL A 74 -30.60 -6.32 2.41
C VAL A 74 -29.53 -6.62 1.37
N GLU A 75 -29.52 -5.85 0.27
CA GLU A 75 -28.50 -5.92 -0.78
C GLU A 75 -27.28 -5.05 -0.45
N ASN A 76 -26.13 -5.37 -1.05
CA ASN A 76 -24.89 -4.58 -0.93
C ASN A 76 -24.41 -4.36 0.52
N ILE A 77 -24.57 -5.37 1.37
CA ILE A 77 -24.25 -5.32 2.80
C ILE A 77 -22.83 -4.79 3.03
N GLU A 78 -21.84 -5.23 2.28
CA GLU A 78 -20.44 -4.81 2.46
C GLU A 78 -20.23 -3.29 2.27
N LEU A 79 -20.94 -2.66 1.34
CA LEU A 79 -20.92 -1.20 1.20
C LEU A 79 -21.56 -0.52 2.41
N LEU A 80 -22.67 -1.06 2.90
CA LEU A 80 -23.37 -0.55 4.08
C LEU A 80 -22.52 -0.67 5.36
N LEU A 81 -21.74 -1.74 5.52
CA LEU A 81 -20.83 -1.89 6.67
C LEU A 81 -19.75 -0.82 6.66
N VAL A 82 -19.19 -0.48 5.50
CA VAL A 82 -18.19 0.60 5.37
C VAL A 82 -18.80 1.96 5.72
N ASP A 83 -20.02 2.23 5.26
CA ASP A 83 -20.77 3.46 5.58
C ASP A 83 -21.02 3.58 7.10
N ILE A 84 -21.49 2.51 7.74
CA ILE A 84 -21.72 2.47 9.19
C ILE A 84 -20.41 2.75 9.95
N MET A 85 -19.31 2.13 9.56
CA MET A 85 -18.00 2.42 10.18
C MET A 85 -17.53 3.84 9.90
N GLY A 86 -17.89 4.41 8.76
CA GLY A 86 -17.69 5.82 8.43
C GLY A 86 -18.44 6.77 9.38
N ILE A 87 -19.72 6.48 9.66
CA ILE A 87 -20.57 7.23 10.59
C ILE A 87 -20.03 7.13 12.03
N LEU A 88 -19.52 5.98 12.44
CA LEU A 88 -18.95 5.76 13.77
C LEU A 88 -17.57 6.40 13.96
N SER A 89 -16.87 6.71 12.87
CA SER A 89 -15.51 7.25 12.91
C SER A 89 -15.50 8.77 13.11
N PRO A 90 -14.53 9.34 13.85
CA PRO A 90 -14.39 10.77 13.98
C PRO A 90 -14.31 11.49 12.63
N MET A 91 -14.79 12.73 12.57
CA MET A 91 -14.70 13.55 11.36
C MET A 91 -13.25 13.73 10.89
N PRO A 92 -12.99 13.79 9.57
CA PRO A 92 -11.63 13.93 9.02
C PRO A 92 -10.84 15.10 9.63
N SER A 93 -11.49 16.24 9.90
CA SER A 93 -10.84 17.40 10.52
C SER A 93 -10.40 17.14 11.97
N VAL A 94 -11.22 16.42 12.75
CA VAL A 94 -10.88 16.02 14.13
C VAL A 94 -9.67 15.09 14.15
N VAL A 95 -9.65 14.11 13.22
CA VAL A 95 -8.52 13.17 13.08
C VAL A 95 -7.26 13.91 12.68
N ARG A 96 -7.32 14.80 11.68
CA ARG A 96 -6.18 15.64 11.27
C ARG A 96 -5.60 16.40 12.46
N ASP A 97 -6.41 17.13 13.21
CA ASP A 97 -5.96 17.97 14.31
C ASP A 97 -5.33 17.13 15.42
N ARG A 98 -5.89 15.95 15.70
CA ARG A 98 -5.31 15.01 16.66
C ARG A 98 -3.98 14.44 16.20
N VAL A 99 -3.87 14.02 14.92
CA VAL A 99 -2.61 13.52 14.35
C VAL A 99 -1.53 14.60 14.46
N LEU A 100 -1.80 15.82 13.99
CA LEU A 100 -0.82 16.91 14.01
C LEU A 100 -0.36 17.26 15.43
N ARG A 101 -1.26 17.28 16.40
CA ARG A 101 -0.94 17.51 17.80
C ARG A 101 -0.03 16.40 18.33
N LEU A 102 -0.42 15.14 18.20
CA LEU A 102 0.38 14.00 18.69
C LEU A 102 1.76 13.96 18.02
N GLU A 103 1.84 14.23 16.72
CA GLU A 103 3.09 14.25 15.97
C GLU A 103 4.03 15.36 16.47
N SER A 104 3.49 16.52 16.89
CA SER A 104 4.26 17.62 17.48
C SER A 104 4.77 17.29 18.90
N GLU A 105 4.07 16.45 19.64
CA GLU A 105 4.47 15.99 20.98
C GLU A 105 5.57 14.92 20.90
N LYS A 106 5.43 13.97 19.98
CA LYS A 106 6.37 12.89 19.77
C LYS A 106 6.32 12.40 18.31
N PRO A 107 7.44 12.48 17.57
CA PRO A 107 7.51 11.99 16.20
C PRO A 107 7.04 10.52 16.07
N GLY A 108 6.15 10.27 15.14
CA GLY A 108 5.54 8.97 14.85
C GLY A 108 4.23 8.71 15.60
N SER A 109 3.96 9.37 16.73
CA SER A 109 2.77 9.04 17.53
C SER A 109 1.45 9.46 16.86
N GLY A 110 1.46 10.50 16.04
CA GLY A 110 0.29 10.90 15.24
C GLY A 110 -0.03 9.90 14.14
N LEU A 111 0.99 9.40 13.46
CA LEU A 111 0.82 8.37 12.44
C LEU A 111 0.44 7.02 13.05
N ASP A 112 0.99 6.64 14.20
CA ASP A 112 0.55 5.46 14.97
C ASP A 112 -0.94 5.56 15.35
N TYR A 113 -1.39 6.72 15.82
CA TYR A 113 -2.80 6.96 16.11
C TYR A 113 -3.67 6.75 14.88
N LEU A 114 -3.31 7.35 13.74
CA LEU A 114 -4.07 7.19 12.49
C LEU A 114 -4.11 5.72 12.04
N PHE A 115 -3.00 4.99 12.12
CA PHE A 115 -2.94 3.59 11.76
C PHE A 115 -3.86 2.74 12.61
N ASN A 116 -3.80 2.90 13.93
CA ASN A 116 -4.66 2.20 14.87
C ASN A 116 -6.14 2.54 14.68
N LEU A 117 -6.48 3.81 14.44
CA LEU A 117 -7.84 4.22 14.11
C LEU A 117 -8.35 3.52 12.84
N GLN A 118 -7.50 3.41 11.80
CA GLN A 118 -7.88 2.76 10.53
C GLN A 118 -8.03 1.23 10.66
N ILE A 119 -7.38 0.59 11.62
CA ILE A 119 -7.64 -0.80 12.00
C ILE A 119 -8.98 -0.89 12.73
N LYS A 120 -9.18 -0.06 13.74
CA LYS A 120 -10.38 -0.07 14.59
C LYS A 120 -11.66 0.31 13.86
N ASN A 121 -11.56 1.11 12.79
CA ASN A 121 -12.72 1.43 11.94
C ASN A 121 -12.85 0.52 10.71
N ASN A 122 -12.11 -0.59 10.69
CA ASN A 122 -12.12 -1.61 9.63
C ASN A 122 -11.78 -1.10 8.21
N TYR A 123 -11.09 0.03 8.11
CA TYR A 123 -10.51 0.43 6.82
C TYR A 123 -9.31 -0.48 6.47
N ILE A 124 -8.45 -0.76 7.45
CA ILE A 124 -7.42 -1.79 7.39
C ILE A 124 -7.99 -3.07 8.00
N GLN A 125 -8.27 -4.06 7.17
CA GLN A 125 -8.90 -5.32 7.59
C GLN A 125 -7.87 -6.25 8.24
N LYS A 126 -7.56 -5.95 9.51
CA LYS A 126 -6.47 -6.61 10.27
C LYS A 126 -6.57 -8.13 10.27
N ILE A 127 -7.76 -8.70 10.51
CA ILE A 127 -7.96 -10.16 10.53
C ILE A 127 -7.62 -10.79 9.17
N ALA A 128 -7.97 -10.13 8.05
CA ALA A 128 -7.64 -10.64 6.73
C ALA A 128 -6.12 -10.55 6.46
N ILE A 129 -5.48 -9.47 6.92
CA ILE A 129 -4.03 -9.27 6.77
C ILE A 129 -3.24 -10.27 7.61
N ASP A 130 -3.68 -10.58 8.83
CA ASP A 130 -2.99 -11.54 9.73
C ASP A 130 -2.98 -12.98 9.20
N ARG A 131 -3.82 -13.29 8.21
CA ARG A 131 -3.81 -14.58 7.50
C ARG A 131 -2.75 -14.67 6.41
N ASN A 132 -2.12 -13.55 6.04
CA ASN A 132 -1.06 -13.55 5.04
C ASN A 132 0.10 -14.45 5.48
N VAL A 133 0.69 -15.17 4.52
CA VAL A 133 1.91 -15.92 4.77
C VAL A 133 3.09 -14.99 4.62
N TYR A 134 4.04 -15.04 5.55
CA TYR A 134 5.25 -14.25 5.51
C TYR A 134 6.45 -15.09 5.91
N PHE A 135 7.54 -14.98 5.14
CA PHE A 135 8.82 -15.62 5.47
C PHE A 135 10.00 -14.85 4.86
N LYS A 136 11.20 -15.14 5.36
CA LYS A 136 12.46 -14.60 4.86
C LYS A 136 13.24 -15.69 4.14
N LYS A 137 13.93 -15.31 3.08
CA LYS A 137 14.83 -16.17 2.33
C LYS A 137 16.21 -15.52 2.22
N GLU A 138 17.23 -16.23 2.62
CA GLU A 138 18.62 -15.83 2.36
C GLU A 138 18.88 -15.73 0.85
N PHE A 139 19.56 -14.67 0.45
CA PHE A 139 19.91 -14.38 -0.94
C PHE A 139 21.30 -13.75 -0.97
N GLU A 140 22.31 -14.52 -1.35
CA GLU A 140 23.73 -14.13 -1.29
C GLU A 140 24.09 -13.56 0.11
N ASP A 141 24.67 -12.35 0.17
CA ASP A 141 24.97 -11.65 1.43
C ASP A 141 23.78 -10.86 2.01
N ASN A 142 22.60 -11.01 1.44
CA ASN A 142 21.38 -10.30 1.78
C ASN A 142 20.26 -11.29 2.18
N PHE A 143 19.07 -10.77 2.36
CA PHE A 143 17.84 -11.56 2.48
C PHE A 143 16.73 -10.91 1.68
N LEU A 144 15.73 -11.70 1.33
CA LEU A 144 14.48 -11.25 0.73
C LEU A 144 13.33 -11.56 1.68
N GLU A 145 12.32 -10.74 1.65
CA GLU A 145 11.06 -10.96 2.33
C GLU A 145 9.99 -11.36 1.32
N ILE A 146 9.20 -12.36 1.66
CA ILE A 146 8.18 -12.90 0.78
C ILE A 146 6.87 -12.92 1.55
N THR A 147 5.82 -12.36 0.96
CA THR A 147 4.46 -12.46 1.49
C THR A 147 3.52 -13.04 0.43
N ILE A 148 2.67 -14.02 0.83
CA ILE A 148 1.53 -14.44 0.03
C ILE A 148 0.34 -13.67 0.59
N ASN A 149 -0.12 -12.67 -0.17
CA ASN A 149 -1.14 -11.75 0.30
C ASN A 149 -2.54 -12.31 0.04
N LEU A 150 -3.21 -12.76 1.10
CA LEU A 150 -4.57 -13.31 1.07
C LEU A 150 -5.66 -12.23 1.20
N SER A 151 -5.29 -11.04 1.64
CA SER A 151 -6.22 -9.93 1.86
C SER A 151 -6.56 -9.16 0.57
N LYS A 152 -5.68 -9.23 -0.46
CA LYS A 152 -5.91 -8.58 -1.75
C LYS A 152 -6.51 -9.59 -2.73
N PRO A 153 -7.73 -9.39 -3.23
CA PRO A 153 -8.30 -10.26 -4.25
C PRO A 153 -7.50 -10.15 -5.56
N GLU A 154 -7.16 -11.31 -6.15
CA GLU A 154 -6.55 -11.38 -7.47
C GLU A 154 -7.61 -10.95 -8.50
N LYS A 155 -7.31 -9.94 -9.32
CA LYS A 155 -8.20 -9.53 -10.42
C LYS A 155 -8.13 -10.57 -11.53
N LYS A 156 -9.25 -11.22 -11.82
CA LYS A 156 -9.35 -12.13 -12.97
C LYS A 156 -9.47 -11.34 -14.27
N ASN A 157 -8.94 -11.87 -15.36
CA ASN A 157 -9.03 -11.24 -16.69
C ASN A 157 -10.48 -10.93 -17.11
N ASP A 158 -11.46 -11.73 -16.66
CA ASP A 158 -12.87 -11.50 -16.92
C ASP A 158 -13.44 -10.32 -16.13
N ASP A 159 -12.95 -10.06 -14.93
CA ASP A 159 -13.31 -8.88 -14.14
C ASP A 159 -12.73 -7.62 -14.78
N ILE A 160 -11.51 -7.71 -15.34
CA ILE A 160 -10.88 -6.62 -16.09
C ILE A 160 -11.66 -6.34 -17.38
N LYS A 161 -12.10 -7.37 -18.11
CA LYS A 161 -12.94 -7.22 -19.31
C LYS A 161 -14.31 -6.60 -18.98
N LYS A 162 -14.96 -7.02 -17.89
CA LYS A 162 -16.20 -6.39 -17.40
C LYS A 162 -16.00 -4.92 -17.06
N LEU A 163 -14.91 -4.56 -16.39
CA LEU A 163 -14.56 -3.18 -16.09
C LEU A 163 -14.35 -2.31 -17.35
N LEU A 164 -13.88 -2.92 -18.46
CA LEU A 164 -13.70 -2.22 -19.73
C LEU A 164 -15.02 -2.11 -20.53
N THR A 165 -15.96 -3.01 -20.33
CA THR A 165 -17.26 -3.04 -21.03
C THR A 165 -18.36 -2.26 -20.31
N ASP A 166 -18.29 -2.16 -18.99
CA ASP A 166 -19.18 -1.31 -18.20
C ASP A 166 -18.85 0.16 -18.47
N LYS A 167 -19.57 0.76 -19.43
CA LYS A 167 -19.59 2.20 -19.71
C LYS A 167 -20.23 2.94 -18.54
N VAL A 168 -19.60 2.90 -17.36
CA VAL A 168 -19.98 3.79 -16.26
C VAL A 168 -19.42 5.16 -16.59
N LEU A 169 -20.29 6.05 -17.06
CA LEU A 169 -20.02 7.45 -17.39
C LEU A 169 -19.65 8.30 -16.14
N LEU A 170 -19.60 7.70 -14.94
CA LEU A 170 -19.28 8.39 -13.69
C LEU A 170 -17.77 8.56 -13.56
N THR A 171 -17.32 9.80 -13.60
CA THR A 171 -15.93 10.22 -13.47
C THR A 171 -15.57 10.70 -12.06
N TYR A 172 -16.40 10.45 -11.06
CA TYR A 172 -16.22 10.88 -9.67
C TYR A 172 -16.27 9.67 -8.71
N PRO A 173 -15.22 9.44 -7.91
CA PRO A 173 -13.86 9.96 -8.06
C PRO A 173 -13.21 9.53 -9.38
N LYS A 174 -12.21 10.29 -9.87
CA LYS A 174 -11.51 9.96 -11.13
C LYS A 174 -10.69 8.67 -11.04
N CYS A 175 -10.06 8.41 -9.88
CA CYS A 175 -9.32 7.18 -9.62
C CYS A 175 -9.33 6.80 -8.13
N LEU A 176 -8.74 5.65 -7.80
CA LEU A 176 -8.66 5.11 -6.44
C LEU A 176 -7.84 5.96 -5.45
N LEU A 177 -7.02 6.89 -5.96
CA LEU A 177 -6.12 7.72 -5.17
C LEU A 177 -6.61 9.17 -5.00
N CYS A 178 -7.64 9.60 -5.73
CA CYS A 178 -8.15 10.96 -5.64
C CYS A 178 -8.68 11.27 -4.23
N ILE A 179 -8.48 12.50 -3.76
CA ILE A 179 -8.96 12.95 -2.44
C ILE A 179 -10.48 12.82 -2.29
N GLU A 180 -11.23 12.87 -3.39
CA GLU A 180 -12.68 12.69 -3.45
C GLU A 180 -13.13 11.28 -3.02
N ASN A 181 -12.20 10.34 -2.78
CA ASN A 181 -12.51 9.07 -2.13
C ASN A 181 -12.86 9.24 -0.65
N LEU A 182 -12.45 10.32 0.00
CA LEU A 182 -12.78 10.59 1.39
C LEU A 182 -14.30 10.71 1.60
N GLY A 183 -14.89 9.72 2.27
CA GLY A 183 -16.35 9.65 2.47
C GLY A 183 -17.14 9.14 1.26
N TYR A 184 -16.48 8.54 0.26
CA TYR A 184 -17.15 8.05 -0.94
C TYR A 184 -17.85 6.70 -0.70
N LYS A 185 -19.16 6.64 -1.04
CA LYS A 185 -20.03 5.47 -0.78
C LYS A 185 -19.71 4.21 -1.60
N GLY A 186 -18.80 4.32 -2.58
CA GLY A 186 -18.54 3.20 -3.48
C GLY A 186 -19.56 3.02 -4.61
N ARG A 187 -19.28 2.09 -5.51
CA ARG A 187 -20.12 1.60 -6.61
C ARG A 187 -19.57 0.25 -7.09
N SER A 188 -20.25 -0.40 -8.01
CA SER A 188 -19.89 -1.75 -8.51
C SER A 188 -18.42 -1.91 -8.94
N ASN A 189 -17.81 -0.86 -9.50
CA ASN A 189 -16.42 -0.85 -9.98
C ASN A 189 -15.49 0.08 -9.19
N HIS A 190 -15.92 0.60 -8.04
CA HIS A 190 -15.13 1.48 -7.20
C HIS A 190 -15.45 1.24 -5.73
N PRO A 191 -14.48 0.96 -4.85
CA PRO A 191 -14.73 0.60 -3.48
C PRO A 191 -15.32 1.77 -2.67
N ALA A 192 -16.10 1.42 -1.65
CA ALA A 192 -16.53 2.32 -0.61
C ALA A 192 -15.34 2.81 0.23
N ARG A 193 -15.40 4.06 0.71
CA ARG A 193 -14.32 4.74 1.43
C ARG A 193 -14.84 5.70 2.53
N GLU A 194 -16.04 5.49 3.06
CA GLU A 194 -16.60 6.34 4.10
C GLU A 194 -15.76 6.32 5.38
N ASN A 195 -15.13 5.19 5.67
CA ASN A 195 -14.28 4.98 6.85
C ASN A 195 -12.82 5.39 6.67
N ILE A 196 -12.38 5.84 5.48
CA ILE A 196 -11.00 6.32 5.31
C ILE A 196 -10.79 7.65 6.06
N ARG A 197 -9.60 7.84 6.62
CA ARG A 197 -9.12 9.10 7.17
C ARG A 197 -7.75 9.42 6.60
N ILE A 198 -7.48 10.69 6.38
CA ILE A 198 -6.26 11.18 5.73
C ILE A 198 -5.62 12.29 6.55
N VAL A 199 -4.34 12.54 6.32
CA VAL A 199 -3.60 13.67 6.88
C VAL A 199 -3.07 14.53 5.74
N PRO A 200 -3.51 15.78 5.59
CA PRO A 200 -2.95 16.70 4.62
C PRO A 200 -1.54 17.11 5.00
N LEU A 201 -0.68 17.31 4.00
CA LEU A 201 0.71 17.76 4.16
C LEU A 201 1.12 18.58 2.92
N LYS A 202 2.29 19.24 3.01
CA LYS A 202 2.87 19.97 1.88
C LYS A 202 4.24 19.39 1.55
N LEU A 203 4.49 19.18 0.26
CA LEU A 203 5.79 18.77 -0.27
C LEU A 203 6.15 19.68 -1.43
N ASP A 204 7.31 20.31 -1.37
CA ASP A 204 7.80 21.31 -2.33
C ASP A 204 6.77 22.41 -2.65
N GLY A 205 6.02 22.84 -1.61
CA GLY A 205 4.98 23.86 -1.72
C GLY A 205 3.63 23.38 -2.28
N GLU A 206 3.53 22.15 -2.77
CA GLU A 206 2.30 21.54 -3.29
C GLU A 206 1.49 20.88 -2.16
N GLU A 207 0.17 20.82 -2.36
CA GLU A 207 -0.75 20.14 -1.44
C GLU A 207 -0.74 18.63 -1.70
N TRP A 208 -0.47 17.85 -0.65
CA TRP A 208 -0.45 16.39 -0.63
C TRP A 208 -1.26 15.88 0.55
N PHE A 209 -1.50 14.59 0.60
CA PHE A 209 -2.06 13.92 1.78
C PHE A 209 -1.49 12.51 1.95
N LEU A 210 -1.48 12.06 3.18
CA LEU A 210 -1.14 10.70 3.56
C LEU A 210 -2.42 9.93 3.90
N GLN A 211 -2.53 8.72 3.38
CA GLN A 211 -3.48 7.70 3.81
C GLN A 211 -2.77 6.37 3.99
N TYR A 212 -3.32 5.47 4.81
CA TYR A 212 -2.83 4.11 4.86
C TYR A 212 -3.38 3.25 3.72
N SER A 213 -2.61 2.22 3.33
CA SER A 213 -3.08 1.22 2.39
C SER A 213 -4.02 0.24 3.10
N PRO A 214 -5.21 -0.05 2.55
CA PRO A 214 -6.10 -1.04 3.16
C PRO A 214 -5.53 -2.47 3.13
N TYR A 215 -4.54 -2.73 2.27
CA TYR A 215 -3.89 -4.03 2.14
C TYR A 215 -2.68 -4.21 3.05
N ALA A 216 -2.10 -3.12 3.59
CA ALA A 216 -0.98 -3.09 4.52
C ALA A 216 0.07 -4.20 4.26
N TYR A 217 0.76 -4.13 3.11
CA TYR A 217 1.76 -5.14 2.73
C TYR A 217 2.90 -5.29 3.74
N PHE A 218 3.13 -4.26 4.52
CA PHE A 218 4.09 -4.19 5.62
C PHE A 218 3.57 -3.20 6.67
N ASP A 219 4.25 -3.16 7.80
CA ASP A 219 3.84 -2.32 8.94
C ASP A 219 3.76 -0.83 8.57
N HIS A 220 2.63 -0.21 8.90
CA HIS A 220 2.30 1.19 8.60
C HIS A 220 2.43 1.55 7.10
N HIS A 221 2.07 0.62 6.21
CA HIS A 221 2.10 0.89 4.76
C HIS A 221 1.20 2.07 4.40
N ALA A 222 1.83 3.21 4.10
CA ALA A 222 1.19 4.47 3.74
C ALA A 222 1.35 4.79 2.26
N ILE A 223 0.40 5.55 1.73
CA ILE A 223 0.42 6.12 0.40
C ILE A 223 0.35 7.64 0.56
N ILE A 224 1.32 8.34 -0.02
CA ILE A 224 1.46 9.80 0.01
C ILE A 224 1.07 10.29 -1.39
N ILE A 225 -0.01 11.06 -1.49
CA ILE A 225 -0.72 11.31 -2.74
C ILE A 225 -0.75 12.80 -3.02
N ASN A 226 -0.43 13.18 -4.26
CA ASN A 226 -0.62 14.56 -4.72
C ASN A 226 -2.12 14.89 -4.75
N ASN A 227 -2.50 16.03 -4.21
CA ASN A 227 -3.90 16.46 -4.19
C ASN A 227 -4.45 16.67 -5.61
N SER A 228 -3.58 17.04 -6.54
CA SER A 228 -3.90 17.18 -7.95
C SER A 228 -3.80 15.85 -8.68
N HIS A 229 -4.81 15.51 -9.49
CA HIS A 229 -4.79 14.30 -10.31
C HIS A 229 -3.88 14.50 -11.54
N THR A 230 -2.59 14.29 -11.34
CA THR A 230 -1.52 14.40 -12.35
C THR A 230 -0.82 13.06 -12.54
N ASN A 231 -0.28 12.82 -13.73
CA ASN A 231 0.44 11.58 -14.00
C ASN A 231 1.71 11.48 -13.15
N MET A 232 2.11 10.25 -12.84
CA MET A 232 3.43 9.96 -12.27
C MET A 232 4.53 10.55 -13.13
N THR A 233 5.49 11.23 -12.49
CA THR A 233 6.68 11.78 -13.14
C THR A 233 7.86 11.70 -12.19
N ILE A 234 8.96 11.10 -12.63
CA ILE A 234 10.24 11.17 -11.92
C ILE A 234 11.02 12.37 -12.44
N SER A 235 11.35 13.28 -11.53
CA SER A 235 12.08 14.52 -11.81
C SER A 235 12.94 14.93 -10.62
N HIS A 236 13.71 16.00 -10.76
CA HIS A 236 14.49 16.58 -9.67
C HIS A 236 13.63 16.95 -8.45
N GLN A 237 12.39 17.44 -8.68
CA GLN A 237 11.46 17.74 -7.60
C GLN A 237 11.04 16.49 -6.82
N THR A 238 11.00 15.31 -7.45
CA THR A 238 10.66 14.05 -6.78
C THR A 238 11.64 13.78 -5.63
N PHE A 239 12.95 13.94 -5.85
CA PHE A 239 13.95 13.70 -4.80
C PHE A 239 13.78 14.66 -3.62
N LYS A 240 13.52 15.93 -3.90
CA LYS A 240 13.26 16.95 -2.90
C LYS A 240 12.02 16.62 -2.08
N LYS A 241 10.89 16.29 -2.74
CA LYS A 241 9.62 15.90 -2.07
C LYS A 241 9.80 14.70 -1.15
N LEU A 242 10.53 13.66 -1.58
CA LEU A 242 10.80 12.48 -0.74
C LEU A 242 11.64 12.83 0.49
N LEU A 243 12.66 13.68 0.34
CA LEU A 243 13.52 14.12 1.45
C LEU A 243 12.79 15.05 2.42
N GLU A 244 11.93 15.94 1.92
CA GLU A 244 11.04 16.76 2.75
C GLU A 244 10.07 15.90 3.56
N PHE A 245 9.49 14.86 2.96
CA PHE A 245 8.62 13.93 3.67
C PHE A 245 9.32 13.27 4.87
N VAL A 246 10.51 12.70 4.67
CA VAL A 246 11.26 12.05 5.76
C VAL A 246 11.86 13.06 6.75
N ASN A 247 11.89 14.33 6.41
CA ASN A 247 12.22 15.38 7.37
C ASN A 247 11.05 15.68 8.32
N VAL A 248 9.82 15.65 7.81
CA VAL A 248 8.58 15.83 8.60
C VAL A 248 8.26 14.56 9.40
N PHE A 249 8.40 13.38 8.78
CA PHE A 249 8.11 12.08 9.38
C PHE A 249 9.38 11.19 9.41
N PRO A 250 10.33 11.49 10.33
CA PRO A 250 11.66 10.86 10.32
C PRO A 250 11.67 9.37 10.69
N THR A 251 10.57 8.85 11.20
CA THR A 251 10.42 7.42 11.51
C THR A 251 10.05 6.58 10.28
N PHE A 252 9.55 7.23 9.22
CA PHE A 252 9.14 6.57 7.98
C PHE A 252 10.26 6.57 6.94
N PHE A 253 10.23 5.56 6.07
CA PHE A 253 10.78 5.70 4.73
C PHE A 253 9.70 6.13 3.75
N VAL A 254 10.09 6.66 2.60
CA VAL A 254 9.19 6.94 1.47
C VAL A 254 9.92 6.73 0.15
N GLY A 255 9.23 6.24 -0.86
CA GLY A 255 9.78 6.07 -2.21
C GLY A 255 8.73 6.22 -3.29
N SER A 256 9.17 6.47 -4.50
CA SER A 256 8.33 6.54 -5.70
C SER A 256 8.48 5.30 -6.55
N ASN A 257 7.38 4.76 -7.07
CA ASN A 257 7.46 3.90 -8.23
C ASN A 257 8.09 4.66 -9.40
N SER A 258 8.67 3.93 -10.35
CA SER A 258 9.05 4.51 -11.62
C SER A 258 7.83 5.02 -12.39
N ASP A 259 8.04 6.00 -13.24
CA ASP A 259 7.01 6.67 -14.05
C ASP A 259 6.79 6.02 -15.44
N LEU A 260 7.47 4.92 -15.73
CA LEU A 260 7.34 4.19 -16.99
C LEU A 260 6.59 2.87 -16.81
N PRO A 261 5.82 2.43 -17.82
CA PRO A 261 5.19 1.10 -17.82
C PRO A 261 6.21 -0.03 -17.59
N ILE A 262 5.74 -1.21 -17.20
CA ILE A 262 6.53 -2.42 -16.89
C ILE A 262 7.30 -2.30 -15.56
N VAL A 263 8.06 -1.23 -15.38
CA VAL A 263 8.92 -0.98 -14.20
C VAL A 263 8.29 -0.02 -13.19
N GLY A 264 7.12 0.53 -13.51
CA GLY A 264 6.32 1.40 -12.64
C GLY A 264 5.30 0.62 -11.82
N GLY A 265 4.55 1.32 -10.98
CA GLY A 265 3.41 0.79 -10.26
C GLY A 265 2.16 0.60 -11.14
N SER A 266 1.11 0.02 -10.54
CA SER A 266 -0.17 -0.23 -11.23
C SER A 266 -1.00 1.03 -11.51
N ILE A 267 -0.66 2.17 -10.92
CA ILE A 267 -1.36 3.45 -11.09
C ILE A 267 -0.34 4.49 -11.54
N LEU A 268 -0.28 4.78 -12.82
CA LEU A 268 0.63 5.77 -13.42
C LEU A 268 -0.05 7.13 -13.69
N ASN A 269 -1.38 7.18 -13.60
CA ASN A 269 -2.18 8.36 -13.91
C ASN A 269 -2.44 9.28 -12.71
N HIS A 270 -1.87 8.97 -11.54
CA HIS A 270 -1.99 9.83 -10.36
C HIS A 270 -0.68 9.78 -9.57
N GLU A 271 -0.02 10.94 -9.42
CA GLU A 271 1.26 11.04 -8.71
C GLU A 271 1.10 10.67 -7.25
N HIS A 272 1.88 9.68 -6.82
CA HIS A 272 1.87 9.17 -5.45
C HIS A 272 3.18 8.49 -5.08
N TYR A 273 3.48 8.48 -3.79
CA TYR A 273 4.61 7.76 -3.19
C TYR A 273 4.10 6.70 -2.21
N GLN A 274 4.96 5.77 -1.85
CA GLN A 274 4.67 4.74 -0.85
C GLN A 274 5.72 4.77 0.25
N GLY A 275 5.28 4.58 1.49
CA GLY A 275 6.17 4.63 2.65
C GLY A 275 5.65 3.83 3.83
N GLY A 276 6.39 3.82 4.93
CA GLY A 276 6.00 3.16 6.16
C GLY A 276 7.14 3.02 7.17
N LEU A 277 6.88 2.27 8.24
CA LEU A 277 7.85 2.03 9.30
C LEU A 277 8.78 0.85 9.02
N HIS A 278 8.35 -0.10 8.19
CA HIS A 278 9.07 -1.35 7.96
C HIS A 278 10.38 -1.12 7.22
N LEU A 279 11.49 -1.56 7.80
CA LEU A 279 12.79 -1.50 7.16
C LEU A 279 12.96 -2.66 6.17
N LEU A 280 12.68 -2.38 4.90
CA LEU A 280 12.79 -3.33 3.81
C LEU A 280 14.24 -3.79 3.55
N PRO A 281 14.45 -4.99 3.00
CA PRO A 281 15.78 -5.63 2.88
C PRO A 281 16.87 -4.76 2.26
N VAL A 282 16.60 -3.97 1.23
CA VAL A 282 17.58 -3.07 0.60
C VAL A 282 18.28 -2.13 1.58
N PHE A 283 17.62 -1.76 2.69
CA PHE A 283 18.22 -0.88 3.68
C PHE A 283 19.36 -1.52 4.48
N TYR A 284 19.40 -2.84 4.54
CA TYR A 284 20.44 -3.63 5.20
C TYR A 284 21.63 -3.94 4.30
N SER A 285 21.49 -3.69 2.97
CA SER A 285 22.56 -3.97 2.01
C SER A 285 23.79 -3.12 2.26
N LYS A 286 24.96 -3.79 2.18
CA LYS A 286 26.27 -3.17 2.34
C LYS A 286 26.69 -2.44 1.06
N ASP A 287 27.63 -1.52 1.19
CA ASP A 287 28.27 -0.90 0.04
C ASP A 287 29.11 -1.94 -0.72
N ARG A 288 28.85 -2.10 -2.01
CA ARG A 288 29.72 -2.85 -2.92
C ARG A 288 30.94 -2.00 -3.33
N LYS A 289 30.70 -0.71 -3.58
CA LYS A 289 31.74 0.26 -3.96
C LYS A 289 31.37 1.66 -3.49
N VAL A 290 32.32 2.34 -2.86
CA VAL A 290 32.20 3.76 -2.51
C VAL A 290 32.92 4.56 -3.58
N PHE A 291 32.21 5.49 -4.24
CA PHE A 291 32.75 6.37 -5.28
C PHE A 291 33.21 7.71 -4.75
N LEU A 292 32.50 8.21 -3.73
CA LEU A 292 32.79 9.49 -3.09
C LEU A 292 32.52 9.36 -1.60
N LYS A 293 33.45 9.84 -0.79
CA LYS A 293 33.27 10.00 0.65
C LYS A 293 34.10 11.19 1.13
N ASN A 294 33.43 12.17 1.69
CA ASN A 294 34.02 13.31 2.39
C ASN A 294 33.17 13.67 3.61
N ASP A 295 33.39 14.83 4.21
CA ASP A 295 32.68 15.26 5.42
C ASP A 295 31.18 15.58 5.15
N ASP A 296 30.84 15.95 3.91
CA ASP A 296 29.49 16.41 3.54
C ASP A 296 28.62 15.30 2.92
N VAL A 297 29.23 14.37 2.18
CA VAL A 297 28.47 13.39 1.41
C VAL A 297 29.22 12.08 1.22
N LYS A 298 28.44 10.99 1.19
CA LYS A 298 28.90 9.67 0.74
C LYS A 298 28.02 9.19 -0.40
N VAL A 299 28.67 8.72 -1.50
CA VAL A 299 28.00 8.12 -2.66
C VAL A 299 28.59 6.73 -2.90
N SER A 300 27.72 5.72 -2.91
CA SER A 300 28.11 4.32 -3.06
C SER A 300 27.12 3.55 -3.95
N VAL A 301 27.57 2.43 -4.51
CA VAL A 301 26.71 1.39 -5.11
C VAL A 301 26.57 0.26 -4.09
N LEU A 302 25.35 -0.22 -3.90
CA LEU A 302 25.03 -1.28 -2.96
C LEU A 302 25.33 -2.67 -3.53
N ASN A 303 25.61 -3.62 -2.66
CA ASN A 303 25.59 -5.04 -2.98
C ASN A 303 24.14 -5.55 -2.96
N TRP A 304 23.41 -5.31 -4.02
CA TRP A 304 21.99 -5.62 -4.18
C TRP A 304 21.72 -6.21 -5.56
N TYR A 305 20.64 -6.98 -5.74
CA TYR A 305 20.32 -7.61 -7.03
C TYR A 305 19.94 -6.60 -8.14
N ASN A 306 19.45 -5.42 -7.77
CA ASN A 306 19.32 -4.29 -8.69
C ASN A 306 20.51 -3.34 -8.52
N THR A 307 20.82 -2.54 -9.53
CA THR A 307 21.80 -1.46 -9.37
C THR A 307 21.20 -0.33 -8.55
N VAL A 308 21.69 -0.13 -7.33
CA VAL A 308 21.25 0.90 -6.39
C VAL A 308 22.41 1.84 -6.09
N ILE A 309 22.23 3.12 -6.38
CA ILE A 309 23.12 4.19 -5.94
C ILE A 309 22.57 4.77 -4.65
N ARG A 310 23.38 4.75 -3.59
CA ARG A 310 23.03 5.33 -2.28
C ARG A 310 23.79 6.63 -2.10
N ILE A 311 23.06 7.69 -1.74
CA ILE A 311 23.58 9.01 -1.41
C ILE A 311 23.20 9.31 0.03
N GLU A 312 24.20 9.68 0.85
CA GLU A 312 24.02 9.97 2.29
C GLU A 312 24.62 11.34 2.60
N SER A 313 23.87 12.22 3.26
CA SER A 313 24.30 13.55 3.70
C SER A 313 23.40 14.06 4.83
N LYS A 314 23.88 15.03 5.60
CA LYS A 314 23.04 15.82 6.53
C LYS A 314 22.28 16.94 5.84
N SER A 315 22.60 17.27 4.59
CA SER A 315 21.96 18.34 3.81
C SER A 315 21.11 17.76 2.69
N ILE A 316 19.84 18.16 2.65
CA ILE A 316 18.89 17.84 1.58
C ILE A 316 19.40 18.37 0.25
N GLU A 317 19.89 19.63 0.21
CA GLU A 317 20.42 20.26 -0.99
C GLU A 317 21.61 19.47 -1.55
N THR A 318 22.50 18.99 -0.66
CA THR A 318 23.64 18.16 -1.08
C THR A 318 23.16 16.86 -1.72
N ILE A 319 22.19 16.17 -1.12
CA ILE A 319 21.64 14.94 -1.73
C ILE A 319 21.01 15.24 -3.08
N CYS A 320 20.15 16.28 -3.17
CA CYS A 320 19.49 16.66 -4.42
C CYS A 320 20.52 16.94 -5.52
N LYS A 321 21.58 17.69 -5.25
CA LYS A 321 22.65 17.98 -6.22
C LYS A 321 23.28 16.72 -6.82
N TYR A 322 23.55 15.69 -6.01
CA TYR A 322 24.13 14.44 -6.51
C TYR A 322 23.08 13.53 -7.14
N ALA A 323 21.85 13.52 -6.62
CA ALA A 323 20.75 12.78 -7.20
C ALA A 323 20.37 13.29 -8.58
N ASP A 324 20.30 14.60 -8.77
CA ASP A 324 20.05 15.25 -10.06
C ASP A 324 21.10 14.82 -11.09
N ARG A 325 22.38 14.84 -10.70
CA ARG A 325 23.46 14.39 -11.60
C ARG A 325 23.33 12.90 -11.96
N VAL A 326 23.04 12.04 -10.99
CA VAL A 326 22.82 10.59 -11.25
C VAL A 326 21.64 10.40 -12.20
N PHE A 327 20.55 11.14 -11.99
CA PHE A 327 19.36 11.05 -12.82
C PHE A 327 19.63 11.51 -14.25
N ASP A 328 20.24 12.70 -14.43
CA ASP A 328 20.53 13.29 -15.73
C ASP A 328 21.48 12.42 -16.58
N GLU A 329 22.47 11.80 -15.94
CA GLU A 329 23.38 10.86 -16.62
C GLU A 329 22.66 9.55 -16.97
N TRP A 330 21.83 9.01 -16.07
CA TRP A 330 21.16 7.72 -16.28
C TRP A 330 20.10 7.78 -17.40
N ILE A 331 19.31 8.84 -17.48
CA ILE A 331 18.24 8.94 -18.49
C ILE A 331 18.76 9.03 -19.94
N VAL A 332 20.05 9.27 -20.14
CA VAL A 332 20.71 9.31 -21.47
C VAL A 332 21.77 8.22 -21.63
N TYR A 333 22.05 7.42 -20.59
CA TYR A 333 23.08 6.40 -20.60
C TYR A 333 22.71 5.22 -21.51
N ASN A 334 23.68 4.80 -22.34
CA ASN A 334 23.57 3.62 -23.19
C ASN A 334 24.78 2.71 -22.98
N ASP A 335 24.51 1.40 -22.92
CA ASP A 335 25.52 0.33 -22.94
C ASP A 335 24.93 -0.86 -23.71
N GLU A 336 25.26 -0.91 -25.00
CA GLU A 336 24.77 -1.96 -25.90
C GLU A 336 25.25 -3.35 -25.50
N SER A 337 26.39 -3.45 -24.81
CA SER A 337 26.97 -4.75 -24.41
C SER A 337 26.10 -5.51 -23.39
N VAL A 338 25.22 -4.81 -22.69
CA VAL A 338 24.26 -5.34 -21.71
C VAL A 338 22.83 -4.90 -22.00
N ASP A 339 22.53 -4.56 -23.27
CA ASP A 339 21.19 -4.17 -23.73
C ASP A 339 20.57 -2.93 -23.09
N ILE A 340 21.35 -2.10 -22.40
CA ILE A 340 20.88 -0.83 -21.83
C ILE A 340 20.84 0.23 -22.94
N ILE A 341 19.64 0.59 -23.36
CA ILE A 341 19.37 1.67 -24.30
C ILE A 341 18.41 2.64 -23.66
N SER A 342 18.81 3.91 -23.58
CA SER A 342 18.01 4.94 -22.89
C SER A 342 16.75 5.35 -23.64
N HIS A 343 16.81 5.37 -24.98
CA HIS A 343 15.71 5.78 -25.85
C HIS A 343 15.63 4.95 -27.13
N THR A 344 14.41 4.75 -27.65
CA THR A 344 14.15 4.28 -29.01
C THR A 344 13.32 5.35 -29.72
N GLY A 345 13.95 6.08 -30.65
CA GLY A 345 13.35 7.29 -31.19
C GLY A 345 13.10 8.33 -30.10
N SER A 346 11.85 8.76 -29.94
CA SER A 346 11.43 9.67 -28.86
C SER A 346 10.99 8.98 -27.57
N THR A 347 10.92 7.64 -27.54
CA THR A 347 10.46 6.88 -26.39
C THR A 347 11.60 6.65 -25.41
N ARG A 348 11.46 7.16 -24.19
CA ARG A 348 12.39 6.96 -23.09
C ARG A 348 12.19 5.56 -22.46
N HIS A 349 13.29 4.90 -22.10
CA HIS A 349 13.31 3.60 -21.44
C HIS A 349 13.94 3.64 -20.04
N SER A 350 14.92 4.52 -19.82
CA SER A 350 15.60 4.66 -18.55
C SER A 350 14.81 5.54 -17.58
N THR A 351 14.69 5.11 -16.33
CA THR A 351 14.04 5.82 -15.23
C THR A 351 14.64 5.37 -13.89
N ILE A 352 14.16 5.90 -12.78
CA ILE A 352 14.64 5.59 -11.44
C ILE A 352 13.45 5.26 -10.52
N THR A 353 13.69 4.36 -9.55
CA THR A 353 12.84 4.16 -8.37
C THR A 353 13.59 4.74 -7.17
N PRO A 354 13.32 6.00 -6.76
CA PRO A 354 14.00 6.65 -5.64
C PRO A 354 13.32 6.32 -4.31
N ILE A 355 14.13 6.12 -3.25
CA ILE A 355 13.66 5.81 -1.91
C ILE A 355 14.47 6.60 -0.88
N ALA A 356 13.79 7.38 -0.04
CA ALA A 356 14.40 8.19 1.01
C ALA A 356 14.07 7.67 2.41
N ARG A 357 15.00 7.83 3.33
CA ARG A 357 14.79 7.72 4.77
C ARG A 357 15.73 8.66 5.54
N LYS A 358 15.46 8.81 6.83
CA LYS A 358 16.34 9.57 7.74
C LYS A 358 16.82 8.67 8.88
N ILE A 359 18.11 8.75 9.22
CA ILE A 359 18.74 7.99 10.29
C ILE A 359 19.48 8.98 11.18
N GLY A 360 18.93 9.31 12.34
CA GLY A 360 19.42 10.42 13.14
C GLY A 360 19.39 11.71 12.33
N ASP A 361 20.54 12.37 12.15
CA ASP A 361 20.67 13.60 11.36
C ASP A 361 20.98 13.36 9.88
N VAL A 362 21.18 12.11 9.48
CA VAL A 362 21.60 11.77 8.11
C VAL A 362 20.39 11.38 7.27
N TYR A 363 20.20 12.06 6.14
CA TYR A 363 19.30 11.62 5.08
C TYR A 363 20.00 10.60 4.21
N GLN A 364 19.26 9.62 3.75
CA GLN A 364 19.71 8.57 2.84
C GLN A 364 18.72 8.47 1.67
N LEU A 365 19.21 8.66 0.45
CA LEU A 365 18.46 8.45 -0.78
C LEU A 365 19.06 7.26 -1.52
N ASN A 366 18.26 6.21 -1.76
CA ASN A 366 18.61 5.08 -2.61
C ASN A 366 17.94 5.26 -3.97
N MET A 367 18.69 5.22 -5.04
CA MET A 367 18.23 5.39 -6.41
C MET A 367 18.40 4.07 -7.15
N ILE A 368 17.31 3.31 -7.32
CA ILE A 368 17.32 2.05 -8.08
C ILE A 368 17.19 2.39 -9.55
N LEU A 369 18.21 2.05 -10.34
CA LEU A 369 18.24 2.29 -11.78
C LEU A 369 17.29 1.30 -12.48
N ARG A 370 16.40 1.81 -13.33
CA ARG A 370 15.39 1.01 -14.04
C ARG A 370 15.43 1.29 -15.54
N ASN A 371 15.12 0.27 -16.32
CA ASN A 371 14.94 0.38 -17.77
C ASN A 371 13.79 -0.53 -18.21
N ASN A 372 12.83 0.00 -18.98
CA ASN A 372 11.63 -0.73 -19.42
C ASN A 372 11.70 -1.21 -20.87
N ARG A 373 12.88 -1.22 -21.47
CA ARG A 373 13.04 -1.65 -22.86
C ARG A 373 12.55 -3.08 -23.06
N THR A 374 11.91 -3.30 -24.20
CA THR A 374 11.43 -4.62 -24.65
C THR A 374 12.10 -5.00 -25.97
N ASN A 375 12.08 -6.28 -26.30
CA ASN A 375 12.45 -6.81 -27.61
C ASN A 375 11.50 -7.98 -27.97
N ALA A 376 11.74 -8.62 -29.12
CA ALA A 376 10.88 -9.73 -29.57
C ALA A 376 10.95 -10.97 -28.65
N GLU A 377 12.08 -11.19 -27.99
CA GLU A 377 12.29 -12.31 -27.05
C GLU A 377 11.70 -11.98 -25.67
N HIS A 378 11.78 -10.73 -25.24
CA HIS A 378 11.30 -10.24 -23.93
C HIS A 378 10.27 -9.11 -24.10
N PRO A 379 9.03 -9.41 -24.53
CA PRO A 379 7.99 -8.42 -24.76
C PRO A 379 7.49 -7.76 -23.48
N ASP A 380 7.69 -8.39 -22.31
CA ASP A 380 7.32 -7.90 -20.98
C ASP A 380 8.47 -7.16 -20.27
N GLY A 381 9.59 -6.92 -20.97
CA GLY A 381 10.77 -6.20 -20.49
C GLY A 381 12.03 -7.05 -20.41
N ILE A 382 13.14 -6.54 -20.97
CA ILE A 382 14.44 -7.22 -20.95
C ILE A 382 14.95 -7.39 -19.51
N PHE A 383 14.72 -6.38 -18.67
CA PHE A 383 15.14 -6.33 -17.26
C PHE A 383 13.98 -6.62 -16.27
N HIS A 384 12.92 -7.28 -16.75
CA HIS A 384 11.78 -7.69 -15.95
C HIS A 384 11.73 -9.23 -15.82
N ALA A 385 10.86 -9.74 -14.95
CA ALA A 385 10.65 -11.19 -14.86
C ALA A 385 10.19 -11.75 -16.21
N HIS A 386 10.94 -12.73 -16.75
CA HIS A 386 10.66 -13.33 -18.04
C HIS A 386 9.47 -14.29 -17.96
N LYS A 387 8.93 -14.63 -19.11
CA LYS A 387 7.67 -15.38 -19.26
C LYS A 387 7.66 -16.73 -18.50
N GLU A 388 8.80 -17.41 -18.42
CA GLU A 388 8.94 -18.67 -17.70
C GLU A 388 8.66 -18.56 -16.19
N TYR A 389 8.74 -17.34 -15.61
CA TYR A 389 8.43 -17.07 -14.20
C TYR A 389 7.02 -16.51 -13.96
N HIS A 390 6.22 -16.29 -15.01
CA HIS A 390 4.88 -15.70 -14.89
C HIS A 390 3.87 -16.60 -14.16
N HIS A 391 4.15 -17.90 -14.05
CA HIS A 391 3.38 -18.81 -13.20
C HIS A 391 3.46 -18.43 -11.72
N ILE A 392 4.54 -17.77 -11.27
CA ILE A 392 4.67 -17.22 -9.92
C ILE A 392 3.93 -15.87 -9.84
N LYS A 393 4.29 -14.92 -10.69
CA LYS A 393 3.70 -13.57 -10.72
C LYS A 393 3.85 -12.93 -12.09
N GLN A 394 2.74 -12.42 -12.66
CA GLN A 394 2.73 -11.69 -13.93
C GLN A 394 2.79 -10.17 -13.77
N GLU A 395 2.40 -9.64 -12.59
CA GLU A 395 2.39 -8.20 -12.35
C GLU A 395 3.81 -7.63 -12.37
N GLY A 396 3.92 -6.36 -12.77
CA GLY A 396 5.20 -5.63 -12.82
C GLY A 396 5.91 -5.58 -11.45
N ILE A 397 7.24 -5.55 -11.50
CA ILE A 397 8.09 -5.38 -10.31
C ILE A 397 8.14 -3.89 -9.96
N GLY A 398 7.37 -3.52 -8.94
CA GLY A 398 7.28 -2.15 -8.44
C GLY A 398 8.34 -1.81 -7.40
N LEU A 399 8.10 -0.69 -6.68
CA LEU A 399 8.96 -0.19 -5.61
C LEU A 399 9.23 -1.24 -4.52
N ILE A 400 8.18 -1.87 -4.02
CA ILE A 400 8.25 -2.74 -2.83
C ILE A 400 9.08 -3.99 -3.13
N GLU A 401 8.84 -4.63 -4.28
CA GLU A 401 9.63 -5.77 -4.72
C GLU A 401 11.08 -5.37 -5.00
N ALA A 402 11.31 -4.22 -5.65
CA ALA A 402 12.67 -3.73 -5.90
C ALA A 402 13.45 -3.44 -4.61
N MET A 403 12.75 -3.21 -3.50
CA MET A 403 13.32 -3.09 -2.15
C MET A 403 13.47 -4.42 -1.42
N GLY A 404 13.01 -5.55 -1.99
CA GLY A 404 13.21 -6.90 -1.47
C GLY A 404 12.04 -7.54 -0.74
N LEU A 405 10.85 -6.94 -0.76
CA LEU A 405 9.62 -7.57 -0.27
C LEU A 405 8.76 -7.99 -1.45
N PHE A 406 8.71 -9.28 -1.75
CA PHE A 406 7.92 -9.84 -2.85
C PHE A 406 6.50 -10.14 -2.38
N ILE A 407 5.52 -9.54 -3.08
CA ILE A 407 4.10 -9.70 -2.81
C ILE A 407 3.54 -10.69 -3.82
N LEU A 408 3.27 -11.90 -3.36
CA LEU A 408 2.81 -13.01 -4.19
C LEU A 408 1.27 -13.18 -4.10
N PRO A 409 0.63 -13.69 -5.19
CA PRO A 409 -0.82 -13.83 -5.24
C PRO A 409 -1.35 -14.97 -4.36
N PRO A 410 -2.62 -14.86 -3.88
CA PRO A 410 -3.24 -15.84 -2.96
C PRO A 410 -3.25 -17.28 -3.48
N ARG A 411 -3.38 -17.49 -4.81
CA ARG A 411 -3.41 -18.82 -5.43
C ARG A 411 -2.20 -19.66 -5.09
N LEU A 412 -1.02 -19.03 -4.91
CA LEU A 412 0.22 -19.73 -4.61
C LEU A 412 0.19 -20.47 -3.27
N LYS A 413 -0.52 -19.98 -2.25
CA LYS A 413 -0.66 -20.71 -0.98
C LYS A 413 -1.23 -22.12 -1.21
N ARG A 414 -2.28 -22.23 -2.01
CA ARG A 414 -2.91 -23.52 -2.34
C ARG A 414 -2.02 -24.36 -3.26
N GLN A 415 -1.47 -23.74 -4.31
CA GLN A 415 -0.61 -24.44 -5.26
C GLN A 415 0.65 -25.01 -4.60
N MET A 416 1.30 -24.23 -3.72
CA MET A 416 2.47 -24.71 -2.97
C MET A 416 2.11 -25.82 -1.97
N GLY A 417 0.92 -25.78 -1.36
CA GLY A 417 0.43 -26.87 -0.52
C GLY A 417 0.31 -28.19 -1.30
N TYR A 418 -0.22 -28.15 -2.52
CA TYR A 418 -0.26 -29.36 -3.38
C TYR A 418 1.12 -29.84 -3.79
N ILE A 419 2.04 -28.94 -4.11
CA ILE A 419 3.43 -29.30 -4.42
C ILE A 419 4.10 -29.98 -3.20
N GLU A 420 3.90 -29.44 -2.02
CA GLU A 420 4.41 -29.98 -0.76
C GLU A 420 3.86 -31.40 -0.48
N GLU A 421 2.57 -31.63 -0.71
CA GLU A 421 1.92 -32.95 -0.63
C GLU A 421 2.53 -33.92 -1.65
N ILE A 422 2.72 -33.52 -2.91
CA ILE A 422 3.32 -34.33 -3.96
C ILE A 422 4.75 -34.73 -3.59
N LEU A 423 5.57 -33.75 -3.19
CA LEU A 423 6.97 -33.99 -2.82
C LEU A 423 7.15 -34.83 -1.54
N SER A 424 6.10 -34.86 -0.67
CA SER A 424 6.08 -35.64 0.56
C SER A 424 5.47 -37.03 0.37
N SER A 425 4.87 -37.33 -0.78
CA SER A 425 4.29 -38.63 -1.11
C SER A 425 5.34 -39.56 -1.70
N ASP A 426 5.07 -40.86 -1.66
CA ASP A 426 5.88 -41.87 -2.35
C ASP A 426 5.52 -41.99 -3.85
N ASP A 427 4.64 -41.15 -4.35
CA ASP A 427 4.21 -41.13 -5.75
C ASP A 427 5.27 -40.53 -6.65
N ASP A 428 5.31 -41.01 -7.89
CA ASP A 428 6.20 -40.45 -8.91
C ASP A 428 5.74 -39.02 -9.29
N VAL A 429 6.61 -38.03 -9.07
CA VAL A 429 6.38 -36.62 -9.36
C VAL A 429 5.96 -36.39 -10.83
N GLU A 430 6.42 -37.22 -11.76
CA GLU A 430 6.08 -37.18 -13.19
C GLU A 430 4.57 -37.32 -13.44
N ASN A 431 3.84 -38.02 -12.59
CA ASN A 431 2.39 -38.16 -12.70
C ASN A 431 1.62 -36.85 -12.51
N TYR A 432 2.23 -35.84 -11.91
CA TYR A 432 1.64 -34.55 -11.60
C TYR A 432 2.09 -33.42 -12.55
N TYR A 433 3.03 -33.67 -13.46
CA TYR A 433 3.56 -32.67 -14.39
C TYR A 433 2.47 -32.00 -15.24
N SER A 434 1.47 -32.73 -15.71
CA SER A 434 0.38 -32.14 -16.52
C SER A 434 -0.42 -31.08 -15.78
N MET A 435 -0.40 -31.11 -14.45
CA MET A 435 -1.20 -30.22 -13.59
C MET A 435 -0.38 -29.05 -13.02
N TYR A 436 0.91 -29.27 -12.75
CA TYR A 436 1.78 -28.31 -12.05
C TYR A 436 3.17 -28.18 -12.69
N GLN A 437 3.29 -28.48 -14.00
CA GLN A 437 4.56 -28.52 -14.71
C GLN A 437 5.46 -27.31 -14.43
N ASP A 438 4.92 -26.09 -14.56
CA ASP A 438 5.68 -24.87 -14.38
C ASP A 438 6.22 -24.67 -12.95
N LEU A 439 5.50 -25.17 -11.94
CA LEU A 439 5.92 -25.08 -10.52
C LEU A 439 6.87 -26.23 -10.11
N LEU A 440 6.77 -27.41 -10.73
CA LEU A 440 7.59 -28.57 -10.41
C LEU A 440 8.97 -28.55 -11.10
N ILE A 441 9.11 -27.81 -12.20
CA ILE A 441 10.38 -27.65 -12.91
C ILE A 441 11.31 -26.65 -12.17
N HIS A 442 10.76 -25.70 -11.45
CA HIS A 442 11.48 -24.66 -10.72
C HIS A 442 11.44 -24.86 -9.21
#